data_b4a244a3c680969dcfe5b3d23e874a93
#
_entry.id   b4a244a3c680969dcfe5b3d23e874a93
#
_cell.length_a   1.000
_cell.length_b   1.000
_cell.length_c   1.000
_cell.angle_alpha   90.00
_cell.angle_beta   90.00
_cell.angle_gamma   90.00
#
_symmetry.space_group_name_H-M   'P 1'
#
loop_
_entity.id
_entity.type
_entity.pdbx_description
1 polymer ?
#
loop_
_entity_poly.entity_id
_entity_poly.type
_entity_poly.pdbx_seq_one_letter_code
_entity_poly.pdbx_strand_id
1 'polypeptide(L)'
;MRRAFVFLALALFFTGCYAGSRPPRIGTAAPDFIVQDSDRKVELRDFQGKILVLNFWATWCAPCVEEMPSLVQLQQRLRDKGVTVVGVSIDVDSDAYHRFLTNYKIDFLTVRDPAHKSSDLYGTFKYPETYIIDRKGIVRRKFIGAIDWSQPEIVDFLTKL
;
A
#
# COMPACT_ATOMS: atom_id res chain seq x y z
N MET A 1 48.36 49.66 -24.08
CA MET A 1 47.45 49.45 -22.94
C MET A 1 46.38 48.46 -23.36
N ARG A 2 46.53 47.17 -23.01
CA ARG A 2 45.60 46.09 -23.38
C ARG A 2 44.76 45.78 -22.13
N ARG A 3 43.47 46.07 -22.17
CA ARG A 3 42.49 45.75 -21.14
C ARG A 3 42.03 44.29 -21.33
N ALA A 4 42.40 43.40 -20.45
CA ALA A 4 41.91 42.02 -20.40
C ALA A 4 40.57 42.01 -19.66
N PHE A 5 39.50 41.61 -20.36
CA PHE A 5 38.19 41.31 -19.76
C PHE A 5 38.20 39.87 -19.27
N VAL A 6 38.16 39.72 -17.96
CA VAL A 6 37.98 38.43 -17.31
C VAL A 6 36.47 38.16 -17.24
N PHE A 7 35.97 37.23 -18.06
CA PHE A 7 34.60 36.68 -17.93
C PHE A 7 34.58 35.65 -16.82
N LEU A 8 34.00 36.04 -15.70
CA LEU A 8 33.70 35.11 -14.62
C LEU A 8 32.43 34.34 -14.96
N ALA A 9 32.54 33.11 -15.48
CA ALA A 9 31.41 32.21 -15.72
C ALA A 9 30.91 31.66 -14.40
N LEU A 10 29.77 32.17 -13.93
CA LEU A 10 29.07 31.68 -12.75
C LEU A 10 28.30 30.38 -13.13
N ALA A 11 28.91 29.24 -12.89
CA ALA A 11 28.26 27.93 -13.06
C ALA A 11 27.24 27.71 -11.92
N LEU A 12 25.97 27.97 -12.20
CA LEU A 12 24.84 27.59 -11.33
C LEU A 12 24.66 26.07 -11.38
N PHE A 13 25.18 25.38 -10.38
CA PHE A 13 24.84 23.98 -10.14
C PHE A 13 23.40 23.90 -9.63
N PHE A 14 22.46 23.61 -10.53
CA PHE A 14 21.14 23.15 -10.14
C PHE A 14 21.28 21.72 -9.59
N THR A 15 21.47 21.57 -8.28
CA THR A 15 21.26 20.31 -7.60
C THR A 15 19.76 20.10 -7.48
N GLY A 16 19.13 19.59 -8.55
CA GLY A 16 17.76 19.11 -8.50
C GLY A 16 17.70 17.92 -7.53
N CYS A 17 17.23 18.14 -6.30
CA CYS A 17 16.82 17.05 -5.44
C CYS A 17 15.65 16.33 -6.12
N TYR A 18 15.92 15.21 -6.78
CA TYR A 18 14.91 14.30 -7.27
C TYR A 18 14.33 13.60 -6.03
N ALA A 19 13.34 14.21 -5.40
CA ALA A 19 12.57 13.62 -4.30
C ALA A 19 11.57 12.59 -4.85
N GLY A 20 12.06 11.59 -5.57
CA GLY A 20 11.27 10.41 -5.90
C GLY A 20 11.05 9.61 -4.61
N SER A 21 9.79 9.36 -4.25
CA SER A 21 9.48 8.48 -3.14
C SER A 21 10.08 7.10 -3.41
N ARG A 22 11.05 6.70 -2.56
CA ARG A 22 11.61 5.36 -2.67
C ARG A 22 10.62 4.37 -2.06
N PRO A 23 10.39 3.19 -2.70
CA PRO A 23 9.58 2.15 -2.09
C PRO A 23 10.02 1.87 -0.65
N PRO A 24 9.08 1.64 0.26
CA PRO A 24 9.43 1.33 1.65
C PRO A 24 10.26 0.06 1.72
N ARG A 25 11.31 0.09 2.54
CA ARG A 25 12.15 -1.08 2.78
C ARG A 25 11.66 -1.83 4.02
N ILE A 26 11.84 -3.14 4.04
CA ILE A 26 11.62 -3.93 5.25
C ILE A 26 12.51 -3.36 6.37
N GLY A 27 11.91 -3.15 7.55
CA GLY A 27 12.57 -2.55 8.71
C GLY A 27 12.50 -1.02 8.79
N THR A 28 11.92 -0.33 7.78
CA THR A 28 11.71 1.13 7.82
C THR A 28 10.26 1.49 8.11
N ALA A 29 10.01 2.74 8.52
CA ALA A 29 8.66 3.25 8.68
C ALA A 29 7.89 3.16 7.35
N ALA A 30 6.63 2.73 7.44
CA ALA A 30 5.72 2.74 6.32
C ALA A 30 5.44 4.19 5.88
N PRO A 31 5.42 4.49 4.56
CA PRO A 31 5.02 5.80 4.07
C PRO A 31 3.61 6.15 4.55
N ASP A 32 3.45 7.35 5.08
CA ASP A 32 2.14 7.84 5.50
C ASP A 32 1.27 8.08 4.25
N PHE A 33 0.08 7.51 4.24
CA PHE A 33 -0.87 7.66 3.15
C PHE A 33 -2.23 8.14 3.67
N ILE A 34 -2.92 8.86 2.80
CA ILE A 34 -4.32 9.25 2.96
C ILE A 34 -5.01 8.91 1.65
N VAL A 35 -6.01 8.04 1.71
CA VAL A 35 -6.87 7.70 0.57
C VAL A 35 -8.30 8.05 0.94
N GLN A 36 -8.98 8.73 0.03
CA GLN A 36 -10.38 9.09 0.20
C GLN A 36 -11.13 8.84 -1.11
N ASP A 37 -12.22 8.10 -1.02
CA ASP A 37 -13.20 7.94 -2.09
C ASP A 37 -14.54 8.58 -1.70
N SER A 38 -15.62 8.22 -2.42
CA SER A 38 -16.98 8.71 -2.12
C SER A 38 -17.54 8.21 -0.78
N ASP A 39 -17.05 7.06 -0.31
CA ASP A 39 -17.65 6.33 0.80
C ASP A 39 -16.92 6.56 2.11
N ARG A 40 -15.59 6.72 2.03
CA ARG A 40 -14.75 6.80 3.22
C ARG A 40 -13.39 7.45 2.98
N LYS A 41 -12.77 7.80 4.08
CA LYS A 41 -11.36 8.21 4.18
C LYS A 41 -10.62 7.19 5.03
N VAL A 42 -9.42 6.81 4.58
CA VAL A 42 -8.54 5.86 5.26
C VAL A 42 -7.14 6.46 5.35
N GLU A 43 -6.55 6.46 6.52
CA GLU A 43 -5.23 7.00 6.77
C GLU A 43 -4.37 5.96 7.50
N LEU A 44 -3.06 5.92 7.22
CA LEU A 44 -2.16 4.99 7.90
C LEU A 44 -2.21 5.12 9.43
N ARG A 45 -2.34 6.35 9.94
CA ARG A 45 -2.40 6.64 11.38
C ARG A 45 -3.59 6.00 12.11
N ASP A 46 -4.67 5.63 11.40
CA ASP A 46 -5.85 5.00 11.98
C ASP A 46 -5.55 3.56 12.47
N PHE A 47 -4.40 3.04 12.07
CA PHE A 47 -3.95 1.67 12.39
C PHE A 47 -2.80 1.61 13.39
N GLN A 48 -2.47 2.73 14.06
CA GLN A 48 -1.48 2.72 15.12
C GLN A 48 -1.84 1.72 16.23
N GLY A 49 -0.87 0.93 16.65
CA GLY A 49 -1.08 -0.15 17.63
C GLY A 49 -1.71 -1.43 17.07
N LYS A 50 -2.05 -1.46 15.79
CA LYS A 50 -2.55 -2.64 15.08
C LYS A 50 -1.49 -3.19 14.12
N ILE A 51 -1.61 -4.45 13.78
CA ILE A 51 -0.87 -5.06 12.68
C ILE A 51 -1.70 -4.84 11.42
N LEU A 52 -1.13 -4.14 10.44
CA LEU A 52 -1.82 -3.80 9.20
C LEU A 52 -1.34 -4.71 8.06
N VAL A 53 -2.30 -5.36 7.40
CA VAL A 53 -2.13 -6.06 6.12
C VAL A 53 -2.66 -5.14 5.04
N LEU A 54 -1.76 -4.32 4.46
CA LEU A 54 -2.10 -3.34 3.43
C LEU A 54 -1.95 -3.96 2.05
N ASN A 55 -3.07 -4.20 1.38
CA ASN A 55 -3.15 -4.88 0.10
C ASN A 55 -3.54 -3.90 -1.02
N PHE A 56 -2.73 -3.80 -2.06
CA PHE A 56 -3.03 -3.05 -3.29
C PHE A 56 -3.55 -4.01 -4.36
N TRP A 57 -4.73 -3.73 -4.92
CA TRP A 57 -5.46 -4.65 -5.78
C TRP A 57 -6.37 -3.96 -6.79
N ALA A 58 -7.04 -4.75 -7.65
CA ALA A 58 -8.11 -4.29 -8.54
C ALA A 58 -9.07 -5.43 -8.89
N THR A 59 -10.32 -5.09 -9.26
CA THR A 59 -11.35 -6.06 -9.64
C THR A 59 -11.04 -6.80 -10.94
N TRP A 60 -10.31 -6.17 -11.84
CA TRP A 60 -9.89 -6.72 -13.14
C TRP A 60 -8.58 -7.52 -13.08
N CYS A 61 -7.95 -7.59 -11.93
CA CYS A 61 -6.71 -8.29 -11.69
C CYS A 61 -7.02 -9.74 -11.28
N ALA A 62 -6.90 -10.71 -12.19
CA ALA A 62 -7.23 -12.11 -11.92
C ALA A 62 -6.52 -12.68 -10.66
N PRO A 63 -5.19 -12.56 -10.48
CA PRO A 63 -4.54 -13.05 -9.26
C PRO A 63 -5.02 -12.31 -8.00
N CYS A 64 -5.44 -11.03 -8.09
CA CYS A 64 -6.05 -10.34 -6.95
C CYS A 64 -7.37 -11.01 -6.54
N VAL A 65 -8.19 -11.35 -7.52
CA VAL A 65 -9.49 -12.04 -7.30
C VAL A 65 -9.28 -13.40 -6.63
N GLU A 66 -8.26 -14.13 -7.04
CA GLU A 66 -7.92 -15.46 -6.50
C GLU A 66 -7.56 -15.42 -5.01
N GLU A 67 -6.89 -14.37 -4.53
CA GLU A 67 -6.48 -14.28 -3.10
C GLU A 67 -7.58 -13.74 -2.18
N MET A 68 -8.61 -13.04 -2.71
CA MET A 68 -9.63 -12.38 -1.88
C MET A 68 -10.32 -13.28 -0.85
N PRO A 69 -10.73 -14.52 -1.18
CA PRO A 69 -11.36 -15.39 -0.18
C PRO A 69 -10.46 -15.67 1.02
N SER A 70 -9.15 -15.83 0.81
CA SER A 70 -8.20 -16.08 1.89
C SER A 70 -7.92 -14.82 2.72
N LEU A 71 -7.95 -13.62 2.13
CA LEU A 71 -7.87 -12.34 2.85
C LEU A 71 -9.10 -12.11 3.74
N VAL A 72 -10.30 -12.43 3.25
CA VAL A 72 -11.54 -12.39 4.05
C VAL A 72 -11.42 -13.30 5.26
N GLN A 73 -10.99 -14.55 5.05
CA GLN A 73 -10.79 -15.52 6.15
C GLN A 73 -9.73 -15.04 7.14
N LEU A 74 -8.61 -14.48 6.65
CA LEU A 74 -7.57 -13.92 7.51
C LEU A 74 -8.13 -12.83 8.42
N GLN A 75 -8.89 -11.86 7.85
CA GLN A 75 -9.50 -10.79 8.63
C GLN A 75 -10.43 -11.33 9.71
N GLN A 76 -11.31 -12.26 9.35
CA GLN A 76 -12.25 -12.88 10.30
C GLN A 76 -11.52 -13.60 11.44
N ARG A 77 -10.46 -14.34 11.10
CA ARG A 77 -9.69 -15.15 12.06
C ARG A 77 -8.83 -14.31 13.02
N LEU A 78 -8.30 -13.17 12.55
CA LEU A 78 -7.28 -12.41 13.28
C LEU A 78 -7.74 -11.02 13.76
N ARG A 79 -8.98 -10.58 13.49
CA ARG A 79 -9.46 -9.25 13.94
C ARG A 79 -9.32 -9.06 15.46
N ASP A 80 -9.66 -10.06 16.23
CA ASP A 80 -9.60 -10.00 17.71
C ASP A 80 -8.17 -10.11 18.26
N LYS A 81 -7.21 -10.40 17.38
CA LYS A 81 -5.76 -10.41 17.69
C LYS A 81 -5.07 -9.10 17.29
N GLY A 82 -5.84 -8.09 16.88
CA GLY A 82 -5.34 -6.77 16.49
C GLY A 82 -4.70 -6.74 15.11
N VAL A 83 -5.05 -7.68 14.23
CA VAL A 83 -4.69 -7.67 12.81
C VAL A 83 -5.84 -7.04 12.03
N THR A 84 -5.52 -6.11 11.15
CA THR A 84 -6.49 -5.43 10.27
C THR A 84 -6.02 -5.54 8.83
N VAL A 85 -6.91 -6.06 7.96
CA VAL A 85 -6.72 -6.02 6.51
C VAL A 85 -7.30 -4.73 5.96
N VAL A 86 -6.55 -4.06 5.12
CA VAL A 86 -6.98 -2.88 4.37
C VAL A 86 -6.68 -3.09 2.90
N GLY A 87 -7.71 -3.11 2.07
CA GLY A 87 -7.58 -3.16 0.62
C GLY A 87 -7.61 -1.76 0.01
N VAL A 88 -6.60 -1.40 -0.73
CA VAL A 88 -6.60 -0.18 -1.55
C VAL A 88 -6.76 -0.59 -3.00
N SER A 89 -7.94 -0.35 -3.56
CA SER A 89 -8.25 -0.67 -4.95
C SER A 89 -7.86 0.48 -5.86
N ILE A 90 -7.25 0.15 -7.00
CA ILE A 90 -6.95 1.11 -8.06
C ILE A 90 -8.06 1.17 -9.13
N ASP A 91 -9.22 0.59 -8.89
CA ASP A 91 -10.32 0.62 -9.83
C ASP A 91 -10.80 2.05 -10.11
N VAL A 92 -10.93 2.39 -11.38
CA VAL A 92 -11.52 3.64 -11.84
C VAL A 92 -13.05 3.54 -11.84
N ASP A 93 -13.61 2.38 -12.25
CA ASP A 93 -15.04 2.12 -12.27
C ASP A 93 -15.56 1.81 -10.85
N SER A 94 -16.29 2.79 -10.29
CA SER A 94 -16.91 2.68 -8.97
C SER A 94 -17.95 1.57 -8.89
N ASP A 95 -18.75 1.40 -9.94
CA ASP A 95 -19.84 0.43 -9.93
C ASP A 95 -19.30 -1.00 -10.03
N ALA A 96 -18.26 -1.21 -10.84
CA ALA A 96 -17.57 -2.50 -10.89
C ALA A 96 -16.97 -2.88 -9.54
N TYR A 97 -16.32 -1.90 -8.88
CA TYR A 97 -15.78 -2.09 -7.54
C TYR A 97 -16.85 -2.47 -6.52
N HIS A 98 -17.96 -1.74 -6.44
CA HIS A 98 -19.02 -2.04 -5.46
C HIS A 98 -19.72 -3.38 -5.73
N ARG A 99 -19.98 -3.69 -7.02
CA ARG A 99 -20.50 -5.02 -7.39
C ARG A 99 -19.55 -6.14 -6.96
N PHE A 100 -18.23 -5.93 -7.13
CA PHE A 100 -17.24 -6.91 -6.69
C PHE A 100 -17.29 -7.12 -5.18
N LEU A 101 -17.27 -6.04 -4.38
CA LEU A 101 -17.33 -6.16 -2.91
C LEU A 101 -18.54 -6.97 -2.44
N THR A 102 -19.70 -6.74 -3.07
CA THR A 102 -20.94 -7.45 -2.76
C THR A 102 -20.84 -8.93 -3.15
N ASN A 103 -20.41 -9.23 -4.38
CA ASN A 103 -20.38 -10.59 -4.92
C ASN A 103 -19.36 -11.48 -4.17
N TYR A 104 -18.23 -10.93 -3.78
CA TYR A 104 -17.16 -11.63 -3.06
C TYR A 104 -17.31 -11.53 -1.54
N LYS A 105 -18.37 -10.84 -1.04
CA LYS A 105 -18.65 -10.66 0.39
C LYS A 105 -17.44 -10.11 1.15
N ILE A 106 -16.79 -9.10 0.57
CA ILE A 106 -15.62 -8.46 1.20
C ILE A 106 -16.08 -7.74 2.46
N ASP A 107 -15.63 -8.20 3.62
CA ASP A 107 -16.04 -7.70 4.94
C ASP A 107 -14.89 -6.97 5.69
N PHE A 108 -13.76 -6.84 5.06
CA PHE A 108 -12.66 -6.01 5.56
C PHE A 108 -12.70 -4.59 4.97
N LEU A 109 -11.95 -3.68 5.61
CA LEU A 109 -11.89 -2.29 5.18
C LEU A 109 -11.25 -2.19 3.79
N THR A 110 -11.95 -1.54 2.86
CA THR A 110 -11.41 -1.27 1.52
C THR A 110 -11.80 0.12 1.04
N VAL A 111 -10.94 0.75 0.24
CA VAL A 111 -11.10 2.12 -0.29
C VAL A 111 -10.53 2.17 -1.71
N ARG A 112 -11.09 3.03 -2.58
CA ARG A 112 -10.57 3.22 -3.95
C ARG A 112 -9.57 4.37 -4.02
N ASP A 113 -8.48 4.13 -4.74
CA ASP A 113 -7.46 5.12 -5.12
C ASP A 113 -7.25 5.10 -6.65
N PRO A 114 -8.24 5.57 -7.45
CA PRO A 114 -8.16 5.54 -8.91
C PRO A 114 -7.04 6.40 -9.48
N ALA A 115 -6.46 7.29 -8.67
CA ALA A 115 -5.31 8.11 -9.02
C ALA A 115 -3.97 7.44 -8.70
N HIS A 116 -3.96 6.23 -8.16
CA HIS A 116 -2.78 5.43 -7.83
C HIS A 116 -1.80 6.07 -6.82
N LYS A 117 -2.19 7.14 -6.14
CA LYS A 117 -1.30 7.95 -5.29
C LYS A 117 -0.65 7.14 -4.17
N SER A 118 -1.43 6.27 -3.52
CA SER A 118 -0.91 5.45 -2.44
C SER A 118 -0.08 4.28 -2.96
N SER A 119 -0.49 3.61 -4.05
CA SER A 119 0.30 2.53 -4.65
C SER A 119 1.63 3.05 -5.21
N ASP A 120 1.65 4.23 -5.83
CA ASP A 120 2.88 4.89 -6.30
C ASP A 120 3.79 5.29 -5.15
N LEU A 121 3.21 5.80 -4.04
CA LEU A 121 3.95 6.13 -2.81
C LEU A 121 4.67 4.91 -2.22
N TYR A 122 4.04 3.73 -2.31
CA TYR A 122 4.61 2.45 -1.88
C TYR A 122 5.50 1.81 -2.95
N GLY A 123 5.57 2.38 -4.16
CA GLY A 123 6.32 1.85 -5.29
C GLY A 123 5.77 0.51 -5.78
N THR A 124 4.46 0.34 -5.69
CA THR A 124 3.75 -0.84 -6.19
C THR A 124 3.73 -0.81 -7.72
N PHE A 125 4.23 -1.86 -8.35
CA PHE A 125 4.32 -1.98 -9.81
C PHE A 125 3.64 -3.24 -10.36
N LYS A 126 3.20 -4.14 -9.47
CA LYS A 126 2.53 -5.40 -9.83
C LYS A 126 1.44 -5.70 -8.81
N TYR A 127 0.24 -5.99 -9.29
CA TYR A 127 -0.89 -6.33 -8.43
C TYR A 127 -1.16 -7.85 -8.42
N PRO A 128 -1.58 -8.41 -7.26
CA PRO A 128 -1.65 -7.74 -5.97
C PRO A 128 -0.26 -7.53 -5.36
N GLU A 129 -0.14 -6.53 -4.52
CA GLU A 129 1.06 -6.31 -3.72
C GLU A 129 0.65 -5.98 -2.29
N THR A 130 1.23 -6.68 -1.31
CA THR A 130 0.82 -6.56 0.09
C THR A 130 1.98 -6.23 1.00
N TYR A 131 1.78 -5.26 1.86
CA TYR A 131 2.73 -4.87 2.90
C TYR A 131 2.19 -5.27 4.27
N ILE A 132 3.04 -5.91 5.08
CA ILE A 132 2.76 -6.16 6.50
C ILE A 132 3.45 -5.09 7.31
N ILE A 133 2.67 -4.33 8.06
CA ILE A 133 3.13 -3.20 8.88
C ILE A 133 2.80 -3.54 10.33
N ASP A 134 3.80 -3.44 11.21
CA ASP A 134 3.62 -3.76 12.62
C ASP A 134 2.92 -2.65 13.42
N ARG A 135 2.69 -2.91 14.72
CA ARG A 135 2.02 -1.97 15.65
C ARG A 135 2.74 -0.62 15.81
N LYS A 136 4.04 -0.54 15.42
CA LYS A 136 4.87 0.66 15.45
C LYS A 136 4.91 1.38 14.11
N GLY A 137 4.18 0.89 13.10
CA GLY A 137 4.19 1.45 11.75
C GLY A 137 5.42 1.05 10.93
N ILE A 138 6.13 -0.01 11.30
CA ILE A 138 7.33 -0.48 10.58
C ILE A 138 6.95 -1.58 9.60
N VAL A 139 7.41 -1.47 8.35
CA VAL A 139 7.23 -2.52 7.34
C VAL A 139 8.03 -3.76 7.72
N ARG A 140 7.35 -4.89 7.91
CA ARG A 140 7.96 -6.16 8.31
C ARG A 140 8.10 -7.16 7.19
N ARG A 141 7.21 -7.11 6.22
CA ARG A 141 7.25 -7.99 5.05
C ARG A 141 6.54 -7.35 3.85
N LYS A 142 6.92 -7.76 2.65
CA LYS A 142 6.28 -7.42 1.39
C LYS A 142 6.04 -8.70 0.61
N PHE A 143 4.86 -8.82 0.01
CA PHE A 143 4.50 -9.88 -0.91
C PHE A 143 4.16 -9.27 -2.27
N ILE A 144 4.62 -9.90 -3.34
CA ILE A 144 4.36 -9.48 -4.72
C ILE A 144 3.70 -10.64 -5.44
N GLY A 145 2.47 -10.43 -5.94
CA GLY A 145 1.61 -11.47 -6.49
C GLY A 145 0.73 -12.12 -5.43
N ALA A 146 -0.26 -12.89 -5.92
CA ALA A 146 -1.24 -13.55 -5.06
C ALA A 146 -0.59 -14.60 -4.17
N ILE A 147 -1.06 -14.67 -2.94
CA ILE A 147 -0.70 -15.71 -1.98
C ILE A 147 -1.96 -16.26 -1.29
N ASP A 148 -1.86 -17.44 -0.75
CA ASP A 148 -2.87 -17.98 0.14
C ASP A 148 -2.63 -17.50 1.59
N TRP A 149 -3.46 -16.57 2.04
CA TRP A 149 -3.38 -15.95 3.38
C TRP A 149 -3.79 -16.88 4.52
N SER A 150 -4.32 -18.07 4.20
CA SER A 150 -4.68 -19.09 5.20
C SER A 150 -3.48 -19.93 5.67
N GLN A 151 -2.33 -19.81 5.01
CA GLN A 151 -1.11 -20.58 5.31
C GLN A 151 -0.69 -20.40 6.79
N PRO A 152 -0.41 -21.50 7.50
CA PRO A 152 -0.04 -21.44 8.93
C PRO A 152 1.14 -20.54 9.22
N GLU A 153 2.14 -20.51 8.33
CA GLU A 153 3.36 -19.70 8.48
C GLU A 153 3.05 -18.19 8.45
N ILE A 154 2.08 -17.77 7.63
CA ILE A 154 1.65 -16.37 7.54
C ILE A 154 0.87 -16.00 8.80
N VAL A 155 -0.07 -16.85 9.20
CA VAL A 155 -0.87 -16.64 10.41
C VAL A 155 0.02 -16.58 11.65
N ASP A 156 0.97 -17.51 11.78
CA ASP A 156 1.94 -17.54 12.88
C ASP A 156 2.83 -16.28 12.89
N PHE A 157 3.34 -15.88 11.72
CA PHE A 157 4.10 -14.64 11.57
C PHE A 157 3.31 -13.41 12.04
N LEU A 158 2.06 -13.25 11.57
CA LEU A 158 1.23 -12.11 11.94
C LEU A 158 0.90 -12.09 13.45
N THR A 159 0.68 -13.25 14.05
CA THR A 159 0.34 -13.32 15.49
C THR A 159 1.52 -13.06 16.42
N LYS A 160 2.75 -13.06 15.91
CA LYS A 160 3.99 -12.80 16.67
C LYS A 160 4.49 -11.35 16.55
N LEU A 161 3.85 -10.51 15.71
CA LEU A 161 4.15 -9.09 15.59
C LEU A 161 3.45 -8.27 16.68
#